data_f3b66c79871d0a9e10b549db6fd0015c
#
_entry.id   f3b66c79871d0a9e10b549db6fd0015c
#
_cell.length_a   1.000
_cell.length_b   1.000
_cell.length_c   1.000
_cell.angle_alpha   90.00
_cell.angle_beta   90.00
_cell.angle_gamma   90.00
#
_symmetry.space_group_name_H-M   'P 1'
#
loop_
_entity.id
_entity.type
_entity.pdbx_description
1 polymer ?
#
loop_
_entity_poly.entity_id
_entity_poly.type
_entity_poly.pdbx_seq_one_letter_code
_entity_poly.pdbx_strand_id
1 'polypeptide(L)'
;VFSFLADKYINYIHKHGRAVTAGGVVLILVMLTNTLYYSLFKYPRQSPDHRNFKPAAEWLKNNSKEGQIVFHAYWDNFPILFFYNQKNNYINGMDPIFLHAFDPSLNIKLYFFIIDKLLSIENEVYTCGANPCVPGTVVSAYDAIKKDFKASYVFVEPSRNPKFYHYL
;
A
#
# COMPACT_ATOMS: atom_id res chain seq x y z
N VAL A 1 -25.52 -27.38 31.03
CA VAL A 1 -24.31 -27.88 30.32
C VAL A 1 -23.12 -26.96 30.59
N PHE A 2 -23.27 -25.63 30.53
CA PHE A 2 -22.18 -24.68 30.75
C PHE A 2 -21.63 -24.68 32.18
N SER A 3 -22.50 -24.84 33.20
CA SER A 3 -22.07 -24.89 34.61
C SER A 3 -21.19 -26.10 34.89
N PHE A 4 -21.54 -27.27 34.36
CA PHE A 4 -20.78 -28.50 34.56
C PHE A 4 -19.35 -28.42 33.95
N LEU A 5 -19.20 -27.77 32.81
CA LEU A 5 -17.89 -27.56 32.18
C LEU A 5 -17.04 -26.57 32.97
N ALA A 6 -17.67 -25.52 33.51
CA ALA A 6 -16.99 -24.52 34.33
C ALA A 6 -16.47 -25.14 35.62
N ASP A 7 -17.29 -25.95 36.35
CA ASP A 7 -16.88 -26.61 37.58
C ASP A 7 -15.73 -27.59 37.35
N LYS A 8 -15.79 -28.37 36.28
CA LYS A 8 -14.70 -29.28 35.90
C LYS A 8 -13.40 -28.55 35.61
N TYR A 9 -13.49 -27.41 34.95
CA TYR A 9 -12.33 -26.58 34.61
C TYR A 9 -11.73 -25.92 35.87
N ILE A 10 -12.57 -25.40 36.76
CA ILE A 10 -12.15 -24.81 38.05
C ILE A 10 -11.43 -25.86 38.92
N ASN A 11 -11.98 -27.06 39.05
CA ASN A 11 -11.37 -28.14 39.80
C ASN A 11 -10.04 -28.62 39.19
N TYR A 12 -9.91 -28.61 37.84
CA TYR A 12 -8.66 -28.92 37.18
C TYR A 12 -7.59 -27.86 37.49
N ILE A 13 -7.94 -26.58 37.43
CA ILE A 13 -7.03 -25.46 37.76
C ILE A 13 -6.60 -25.54 39.23
N HIS A 14 -7.52 -25.84 40.15
CA HIS A 14 -7.19 -25.98 41.58
C HIS A 14 -6.19 -27.11 41.83
N LYS A 15 -6.34 -28.24 41.13
CA LYS A 15 -5.46 -29.41 41.27
C LYS A 15 -4.10 -29.22 40.61
N HIS A 16 -4.05 -28.51 39.48
CA HIS A 16 -2.85 -28.37 38.66
C HIS A 16 -2.37 -26.90 38.53
N GLY A 17 -2.81 -26.04 39.42
CA GLY A 17 -2.61 -24.59 39.31
C GLY A 17 -1.17 -24.15 39.00
N ARG A 18 -0.19 -24.78 39.69
CA ARG A 18 1.24 -24.45 39.44
C ARG A 18 1.70 -24.86 38.04
N ALA A 19 1.25 -25.99 37.51
CA ALA A 19 1.61 -26.44 36.17
C ALA A 19 0.90 -25.62 35.10
N VAL A 20 -0.36 -25.24 35.33
CA VAL A 20 -1.12 -24.36 34.41
C VAL A 20 -0.51 -22.96 34.35
N THR A 21 -0.13 -22.38 35.50
CA THR A 21 0.53 -21.08 35.55
C THR A 21 1.92 -21.12 34.89
N ALA A 22 2.72 -22.17 35.18
CA ALA A 22 4.01 -22.33 34.54
C ALA A 22 3.89 -22.47 33.02
N GLY A 23 2.93 -23.29 32.54
CA GLY A 23 2.63 -23.44 31.12
C GLY A 23 2.19 -22.12 30.47
N GLY A 24 1.34 -21.36 31.14
CA GLY A 24 0.91 -20.04 30.68
C GLY A 24 2.05 -19.04 30.57
N VAL A 25 2.94 -19.00 31.55
CA VAL A 25 4.12 -18.14 31.54
C VAL A 25 5.06 -18.52 30.37
N VAL A 26 5.31 -19.80 30.15
CA VAL A 26 6.14 -20.28 29.04
C VAL A 26 5.52 -19.87 27.70
N LEU A 27 4.22 -20.04 27.55
CA LEU A 27 3.52 -19.66 26.32
C LEU A 27 3.61 -18.14 26.02
N ILE A 28 3.44 -17.32 27.05
CA ILE A 28 3.61 -15.87 26.95
C ILE A 28 5.05 -15.51 26.55
N LEU A 29 6.05 -16.13 27.17
CA LEU A 29 7.44 -15.90 26.84
C LEU A 29 7.77 -16.28 25.39
N VAL A 30 7.24 -17.41 24.91
CA VAL A 30 7.39 -17.82 23.50
C VAL A 30 6.74 -16.82 22.55
N MET A 31 5.55 -16.32 22.87
CA MET A 31 4.89 -15.30 22.06
C MET A 31 5.67 -13.99 22.05
N LEU A 32 6.16 -13.54 23.20
CA LEU A 32 6.94 -12.31 23.32
C LEU A 32 8.28 -12.41 22.55
N THR A 33 8.99 -13.53 22.71
CA THR A 33 10.26 -13.74 21.98
C THR A 33 10.04 -13.83 20.48
N ASN A 34 8.98 -14.48 20.05
CA ASN A 34 8.62 -14.53 18.62
C ASN A 34 8.28 -13.15 18.07
N THR A 35 7.44 -12.39 18.77
CA THR A 35 7.07 -11.03 18.39
C THR A 35 8.31 -10.12 18.33
N LEU A 36 9.18 -10.20 19.33
CA LEU A 36 10.41 -9.43 19.41
C LEU A 36 11.37 -9.79 18.26
N TYR A 37 11.52 -11.08 17.97
CA TYR A 37 12.33 -11.55 16.84
C TYR A 37 11.83 -10.98 15.50
N TYR A 38 10.51 -11.08 15.24
CA TYR A 38 9.94 -10.53 14.00
C TYR A 38 10.10 -9.02 13.93
N SER A 39 9.83 -8.30 15.01
CA SER A 39 9.94 -6.84 15.05
C SER A 39 11.36 -6.34 14.84
N LEU A 40 12.36 -6.99 15.44
CA LEU A 40 13.74 -6.51 15.38
C LEU A 40 14.51 -6.99 14.15
N PHE A 41 14.22 -8.20 13.66
CA PHE A 41 15.07 -8.84 12.66
C PHE A 41 14.41 -9.01 11.30
N LYS A 42 13.11 -9.20 11.24
CA LYS A 42 12.40 -9.50 10.00
C LYS A 42 11.76 -8.27 9.37
N TYR A 43 10.98 -7.51 10.12
CA TYR A 43 10.29 -6.34 9.59
C TYR A 43 11.21 -5.24 9.06
N PRO A 44 12.30 -4.84 9.75
CA PRO A 44 13.18 -3.78 9.24
C PRO A 44 13.84 -4.12 7.90
N ARG A 45 14.06 -5.42 7.62
CA ARG A 45 14.68 -5.88 6.37
C ARG A 45 13.71 -5.93 5.20
N GLN A 46 12.40 -5.87 5.46
CA GLN A 46 11.36 -5.90 4.43
C GLN A 46 10.89 -4.50 4.04
N SER A 47 11.23 -3.49 4.82
CA SER A 47 10.91 -2.11 4.47
C SER A 47 11.79 -1.67 3.30
N PRO A 48 11.22 -1.10 2.25
CA PRO A 48 11.99 -0.47 1.19
C PRO A 48 12.93 0.57 1.79
N ASP A 49 14.20 0.59 1.35
CA ASP A 49 15.13 1.62 1.81
C ASP A 49 14.65 2.97 1.26
N HIS A 50 14.05 3.78 2.13
CA HIS A 50 13.53 5.10 1.81
C HIS A 50 14.59 6.02 1.19
N ARG A 51 15.88 5.76 1.43
CA ARG A 51 16.99 6.52 0.85
C ARG A 51 17.08 6.38 -0.66
N ASN A 52 16.56 5.27 -1.23
CA ASN A 52 16.56 5.05 -2.67
C ASN A 52 15.69 6.07 -3.43
N PHE A 53 14.67 6.65 -2.78
CA PHE A 53 13.81 7.67 -3.40
C PHE A 53 14.35 9.09 -3.25
N LYS A 54 15.29 9.31 -2.33
CA LYS A 54 15.83 10.63 -2.04
C LYS A 54 16.38 11.36 -3.28
N PRO A 55 17.23 10.73 -4.12
CA PRO A 55 17.75 11.41 -5.31
C PRO A 55 16.66 11.90 -6.28
N ALA A 56 15.64 11.06 -6.52
CA ALA A 56 14.54 11.41 -7.39
C ALA A 56 13.66 12.54 -6.80
N ALA A 57 13.37 12.47 -5.51
CA ALA A 57 12.59 13.50 -4.83
C ALA A 57 13.33 14.84 -4.75
N GLU A 58 14.63 14.84 -4.51
CA GLU A 58 15.47 16.04 -4.53
C GLU A 58 15.58 16.61 -5.95
N TRP A 59 15.72 15.76 -6.95
CA TRP A 59 15.69 16.19 -8.33
C TRP A 59 14.36 16.88 -8.69
N LEU A 60 13.23 16.30 -8.34
CA LEU A 60 11.91 16.90 -8.51
C LEU A 60 11.83 18.26 -7.79
N LYS A 61 12.28 18.33 -6.54
CA LYS A 61 12.29 19.58 -5.77
C LYS A 61 13.04 20.70 -6.48
N ASN A 62 14.16 20.39 -7.12
CA ASN A 62 15.01 21.37 -7.77
C ASN A 62 14.56 21.72 -9.19
N ASN A 63 13.89 20.81 -9.89
CA ASN A 63 13.56 20.95 -11.33
C ASN A 63 12.06 21.17 -11.59
N SER A 64 11.20 21.18 -10.58
CA SER A 64 9.79 21.46 -10.74
C SER A 64 9.38 22.82 -10.18
N LYS A 65 8.19 23.29 -10.55
CA LYS A 65 7.52 24.43 -9.93
C LYS A 65 6.64 23.95 -8.77
N GLU A 66 6.38 24.85 -7.83
CA GLU A 66 5.47 24.58 -6.74
C GLU A 66 4.08 24.18 -7.22
N GLY A 67 3.48 23.18 -6.59
CA GLY A 67 2.15 22.69 -6.93
C GLY A 67 2.07 21.81 -8.17
N GLN A 68 3.14 21.62 -8.93
CA GLN A 68 3.11 20.70 -10.06
C GLN A 68 2.88 19.27 -9.57
N ILE A 69 2.05 18.53 -10.33
CA ILE A 69 1.61 17.20 -9.96
C ILE A 69 2.63 16.17 -10.43
N VAL A 70 2.99 15.27 -9.52
CA VAL A 70 3.83 14.08 -9.78
C VAL A 70 2.93 12.85 -9.80
N PHE A 71 2.93 12.15 -10.92
CA PHE A 71 2.31 10.84 -11.03
C PHE A 71 3.19 9.77 -10.38
N HIS A 72 2.61 8.89 -9.59
CA HIS A 72 3.23 7.67 -9.10
C HIS A 72 2.17 6.58 -8.93
N ALA A 73 2.49 5.35 -9.31
CA ALA A 73 1.49 4.28 -9.32
C ALA A 73 1.16 3.76 -7.91
N TYR A 74 2.15 3.68 -7.03
CA TYR A 74 2.00 3.04 -5.73
C TYR A 74 1.82 4.05 -4.61
N TRP A 75 0.77 3.86 -3.80
CA TRP A 75 0.44 4.72 -2.67
C TRP A 75 1.54 4.78 -1.60
N ASP A 76 2.30 3.69 -1.41
CA ASP A 76 3.41 3.61 -0.46
C ASP A 76 4.63 4.46 -0.86
N ASN A 77 4.67 4.97 -2.09
CA ASN A 77 5.68 5.93 -2.53
C ASN A 77 5.43 7.33 -1.97
N PHE A 78 4.16 7.69 -1.76
CA PHE A 78 3.78 9.02 -1.32
C PHE A 78 4.48 9.49 -0.04
N PRO A 79 4.48 8.73 1.08
CA PRO A 79 5.11 9.19 2.31
C PRO A 79 6.59 9.51 2.15
N ILE A 80 7.29 8.71 1.34
CA ILE A 80 8.72 8.84 1.13
C ILE A 80 9.03 10.02 0.21
N LEU A 81 8.32 10.14 -0.90
CA LEU A 81 8.48 11.26 -1.83
C LEU A 81 8.15 12.58 -1.14
N PHE A 82 7.05 12.63 -0.39
CA PHE A 82 6.60 13.81 0.34
C PHE A 82 7.57 14.20 1.47
N PHE A 83 8.17 13.23 2.16
CA PHE A 83 9.17 13.51 3.19
C PHE A 83 10.36 14.32 2.65
N TYR A 84 10.84 14.00 1.44
CA TYR A 84 11.97 14.69 0.82
C TYR A 84 11.57 15.90 -0.02
N ASN A 85 10.33 15.92 -0.54
CA ASN A 85 9.85 16.98 -1.42
C ASN A 85 8.38 17.32 -1.18
N GLN A 86 8.12 18.37 -0.44
CA GLN A 86 6.80 18.91 -0.14
C GLN A 86 6.35 20.01 -1.13
N LYS A 87 7.19 20.34 -2.11
CA LYS A 87 6.91 21.39 -3.10
C LYS A 87 5.87 20.94 -4.15
N ASN A 88 5.83 19.65 -4.43
CA ASN A 88 4.96 19.06 -5.43
C ASN A 88 3.68 18.48 -4.83
N ASN A 89 2.63 18.42 -5.65
CA ASN A 89 1.45 17.63 -5.38
C ASN A 89 1.63 16.21 -5.93
N TYR A 90 1.00 15.23 -5.29
CA TYR A 90 1.08 13.83 -5.64
C TYR A 90 -0.33 13.28 -5.90
N ILE A 91 -0.49 12.45 -6.94
CA ILE A 91 -1.82 11.97 -7.38
C ILE A 91 -2.50 11.04 -6.38
N ASN A 92 -1.73 10.35 -5.56
CA ASN A 92 -2.22 9.35 -4.64
C ASN A 92 -1.59 9.58 -3.27
N GLY A 93 -2.43 9.76 -2.27
CA GLY A 93 -2.00 9.94 -0.89
C GLY A 93 -1.80 8.61 -0.16
N MET A 94 -1.96 8.64 1.15
CA MET A 94 -1.70 7.49 2.03
C MET A 94 -2.71 6.33 1.89
N ASP A 95 -3.90 6.58 1.36
CA ASP A 95 -4.95 5.56 1.20
C ASP A 95 -5.62 5.67 -0.17
N PRO A 96 -5.55 4.62 -1.00
CA PRO A 96 -6.19 4.58 -2.31
C PRO A 96 -7.71 4.80 -2.29
N ILE A 97 -8.37 4.57 -1.15
CA ILE A 97 -9.81 4.74 -1.02
C ILE A 97 -10.24 6.20 -1.25
N PHE A 98 -9.38 7.16 -0.92
CA PHE A 98 -9.67 8.57 -1.16
C PHE A 98 -9.77 8.89 -2.64
N LEU A 99 -8.88 8.34 -3.46
CA LEU A 99 -8.95 8.51 -4.90
C LEU A 99 -10.23 7.85 -5.47
N HIS A 100 -10.58 6.66 -4.98
CA HIS A 100 -11.80 5.98 -5.37
C HIS A 100 -13.06 6.79 -4.99
N ALA A 101 -13.09 7.35 -3.79
CA ALA A 101 -14.21 8.18 -3.34
C ALA A 101 -14.31 9.50 -4.10
N PHE A 102 -13.18 10.08 -4.52
CA PHE A 102 -13.13 11.31 -5.29
C PHE A 102 -13.51 11.10 -6.76
N ASP A 103 -12.89 10.14 -7.42
CA ASP A 103 -13.15 9.78 -8.81
C ASP A 103 -12.86 8.29 -9.05
N PRO A 104 -13.91 7.43 -9.08
CA PRO A 104 -13.74 6.00 -9.35
C PRO A 104 -13.06 5.71 -10.68
N SER A 105 -13.26 6.54 -11.71
CA SER A 105 -12.64 6.36 -13.04
C SER A 105 -11.13 6.57 -12.98
N LEU A 106 -10.67 7.59 -12.27
CA LEU A 106 -9.23 7.81 -12.05
C LEU A 106 -8.60 6.68 -11.24
N ASN A 107 -9.31 6.17 -10.23
CA ASN A 107 -8.84 5.05 -9.43
C ASN A 107 -8.66 3.77 -10.28
N ILE A 108 -9.58 3.48 -11.19
CA ILE A 108 -9.46 2.35 -12.11
C ILE A 108 -8.26 2.55 -13.04
N LYS A 109 -8.09 3.73 -13.62
CA LYS A 109 -6.93 4.04 -14.46
C LYS A 109 -5.62 3.83 -13.69
N LEU A 110 -5.55 4.31 -12.44
CA LEU A 110 -4.39 4.09 -11.58
C LEU A 110 -4.12 2.60 -11.34
N TYR A 111 -5.17 1.81 -11.12
CA TYR A 111 -5.05 0.36 -10.94
C TYR A 111 -4.35 -0.33 -12.12
N PHE A 112 -4.59 0.10 -13.37
CA PHE A 112 -3.88 -0.45 -14.53
C PHE A 112 -2.39 -0.15 -14.52
N PHE A 113 -1.98 1.02 -14.05
CA PHE A 113 -0.57 1.31 -13.83
C PHE A 113 0.04 0.43 -12.74
N ILE A 114 -0.70 0.16 -11.66
CA ILE A 114 -0.24 -0.69 -10.55
C ILE A 114 0.03 -2.12 -11.03
N ILE A 115 -0.86 -2.70 -11.84
CA ILE A 115 -0.72 -4.06 -12.36
C ILE A 115 0.14 -4.14 -13.63
N ASP A 116 0.78 -3.05 -14.01
CA ASP A 116 1.66 -2.94 -15.20
C ASP A 116 0.96 -3.34 -16.52
N LYS A 117 -0.35 -3.09 -16.62
CA LYS A 117 -1.19 -3.28 -17.81
C LYS A 117 -1.51 -1.92 -18.42
N LEU A 118 -0.67 -1.44 -19.31
CA LEU A 118 -0.76 -0.08 -19.84
C LEU A 118 -1.74 0.10 -21.00
N LEU A 119 -2.22 -0.96 -21.60
CA LEU A 119 -2.98 -0.88 -22.86
C LEU A 119 -4.09 -1.91 -22.91
N SER A 120 -5.23 -1.47 -23.38
CA SER A 120 -6.50 -2.17 -23.67
C SER A 120 -7.44 -2.37 -22.48
N ILE A 121 -8.11 -1.29 -22.14
CA ILE A 121 -9.29 -1.31 -21.28
C ILE A 121 -10.54 -1.62 -22.13
N GLU A 122 -10.37 -1.90 -23.41
CA GLU A 122 -11.47 -1.92 -24.41
C GLU A 122 -12.60 -2.89 -24.11
N ASN A 123 -12.39 -3.93 -23.32
CA ASN A 123 -13.42 -4.95 -23.11
C ASN A 123 -13.54 -5.45 -21.65
N GLU A 124 -12.90 -4.81 -20.67
CA GLU A 124 -13.02 -5.25 -19.30
C GLU A 124 -14.04 -4.38 -18.53
N VAL A 125 -15.10 -5.01 -18.06
CA VAL A 125 -16.10 -4.39 -17.17
C VAL A 125 -15.61 -4.49 -15.74
N TYR A 126 -15.44 -3.36 -15.08
CA TYR A 126 -15.07 -3.31 -13.67
C TYR A 126 -16.29 -3.01 -12.81
N THR A 127 -16.34 -3.61 -11.63
CA THR A 127 -17.38 -3.31 -10.65
C THR A 127 -16.82 -2.34 -9.60
N CYS A 128 -17.42 -1.16 -9.52
CA CYS A 128 -17.20 -0.22 -8.43
C CYS A 128 -18.33 -0.39 -7.42
N GLY A 129 -18.15 -1.23 -6.41
CA GLY A 129 -19.23 -1.57 -5.50
C GLY A 129 -20.37 -2.30 -6.23
N ALA A 130 -21.59 -1.76 -6.14
CA ALA A 130 -22.78 -2.35 -6.79
C ALA A 130 -22.97 -1.91 -8.26
N ASN A 131 -22.17 -0.97 -8.76
CA ASN A 131 -22.30 -0.43 -10.11
C ASN A 131 -21.11 -0.82 -10.99
N PRO A 132 -21.33 -1.21 -12.27
CA PRO A 132 -20.25 -1.43 -13.21
C PRO A 132 -19.55 -0.08 -13.51
N CYS A 133 -18.26 -0.02 -13.31
CA CYS A 133 -17.46 1.10 -13.79
C CYS A 133 -17.08 0.83 -15.24
N VAL A 134 -17.69 1.56 -16.15
CA VAL A 134 -17.25 1.53 -17.55
C VAL A 134 -16.06 2.47 -17.67
N PRO A 135 -14.85 1.98 -17.95
CA PRO A 135 -13.74 2.86 -18.30
C PRO A 135 -14.15 3.62 -19.55
N GLY A 136 -14.01 4.93 -19.53
CA GLY A 136 -14.13 5.72 -20.77
C GLY A 136 -13.12 5.21 -21.81
N THR A 137 -13.32 5.59 -23.08
CA THR A 137 -12.50 5.27 -24.24
C THR A 137 -11.02 5.11 -23.90
N VAL A 138 -10.39 4.09 -24.48
CA VAL A 138 -8.97 3.77 -24.36
C VAL A 138 -8.14 5.04 -24.52
N VAL A 139 -7.49 5.40 -23.43
CA VAL A 139 -6.60 6.52 -23.40
C VAL A 139 -5.19 5.96 -23.30
N SER A 140 -4.26 6.43 -24.12
CA SER A 140 -2.85 6.06 -23.96
C SER A 140 -2.38 6.38 -22.55
N ALA A 141 -1.38 5.65 -22.03
CA ALA A 141 -0.82 5.93 -20.72
C ALA A 141 -0.35 7.39 -20.60
N TYR A 142 0.24 7.94 -21.66
CA TYR A 142 0.62 9.35 -21.73
C TYR A 142 -0.58 10.28 -21.57
N ASP A 143 -1.66 10.03 -22.31
CA ASP A 143 -2.86 10.87 -22.26
C ASP A 143 -3.54 10.78 -20.87
N ALA A 144 -3.62 9.60 -20.28
CA ALA A 144 -4.14 9.44 -18.93
C ALA A 144 -3.33 10.26 -17.91
N ILE A 145 -2.02 10.15 -17.94
CA ILE A 145 -1.13 10.90 -17.03
C ILE A 145 -1.28 12.40 -17.26
N LYS A 146 -1.26 12.84 -18.51
CA LYS A 146 -1.24 14.26 -18.87
C LYS A 146 -2.60 14.94 -18.73
N LYS A 147 -3.67 14.28 -19.21
CA LYS A 147 -5.00 14.88 -19.29
C LYS A 147 -5.86 14.57 -18.06
N ASP A 148 -5.88 13.30 -17.63
CA ASP A 148 -6.76 12.89 -16.55
C ASP A 148 -6.12 13.19 -15.18
N PHE A 149 -4.89 12.73 -14.96
CA PHE A 149 -4.16 13.02 -13.72
C PHE A 149 -3.51 14.41 -13.69
N LYS A 150 -3.46 15.12 -14.83
CA LYS A 150 -2.85 16.46 -14.96
C LYS A 150 -1.41 16.52 -14.45
N ALA A 151 -0.70 15.40 -14.51
CA ALA A 151 0.65 15.30 -13.99
C ALA A 151 1.68 15.91 -14.97
N SER A 152 2.67 16.57 -14.40
CA SER A 152 3.80 17.16 -15.13
C SER A 152 5.04 16.26 -15.10
N TYR A 153 5.13 15.41 -14.09
CA TYR A 153 6.24 14.49 -13.85
C TYR A 153 5.72 13.10 -13.54
N VAL A 154 6.54 12.11 -13.81
CA VAL A 154 6.27 10.70 -13.50
C VAL A 154 7.40 10.18 -12.61
N PHE A 155 7.04 9.60 -11.49
CA PHE A 155 7.92 8.77 -10.69
C PHE A 155 7.56 7.30 -10.90
N VAL A 156 8.53 6.50 -11.35
CA VAL A 156 8.33 5.07 -11.60
C VAL A 156 9.45 4.26 -10.95
N GLU A 157 9.07 3.10 -10.43
CA GLU A 157 10.00 2.09 -9.94
C GLU A 157 10.18 1.00 -11.00
N PRO A 158 11.32 0.91 -11.69
CA PRO A 158 11.51 -0.06 -12.79
C PRO A 158 11.29 -1.51 -12.36
N SER A 159 11.62 -1.85 -11.12
CA SER A 159 11.45 -3.20 -10.56
C SER A 159 9.98 -3.59 -10.36
N ARG A 160 9.10 -2.62 -10.10
CA ARG A 160 7.66 -2.85 -9.85
C ARG A 160 6.82 -2.65 -11.11
N ASN A 161 7.25 -1.75 -12.00
CA ASN A 161 6.55 -1.42 -13.25
C ASN A 161 7.50 -1.49 -14.47
N PRO A 162 8.05 -2.64 -14.82
CA PRO A 162 9.01 -2.75 -15.91
C PRO A 162 8.44 -2.34 -17.26
N LYS A 163 7.19 -2.71 -17.59
CA LYS A 163 6.55 -2.34 -18.86
C LYS A 163 6.29 -0.84 -18.93
N PHE A 164 5.78 -0.25 -17.85
CA PHE A 164 5.56 1.19 -17.78
C PHE A 164 6.87 1.96 -17.89
N TYR A 165 7.91 1.50 -17.23
CA TYR A 165 9.23 2.11 -17.35
C TYR A 165 9.79 2.08 -18.78
N HIS A 166 9.60 0.98 -19.50
CA HIS A 166 10.03 0.89 -20.92
C HIS A 166 9.15 1.68 -21.86
N TYR A 167 7.94 2.02 -21.48
CA TYR A 167 7.02 2.84 -22.25
C TYR A 167 7.39 4.34 -22.22
N LEU A 168 7.97 4.81 -21.11
CA LEU A 168 8.39 6.20 -20.90
C LEU A 168 9.67 6.54 -21.66
#